data_07edeb10685a500e4b4a613b6f055cd3
#
_entry.id   07edeb10685a500e4b4a613b6f055cd3
#
_cell.length_a   1.000
_cell.length_b   1.000
_cell.length_c   1.000
_cell.angle_alpha   90.00
_cell.angle_beta   90.00
_cell.angle_gamma   90.00
#
_symmetry.space_group_name_H-M   'P 1'
#
loop_
_entity.id
_entity.type
_entity.pdbx_description
1 polymer ?
#
loop_
_entity_poly.entity_id
_entity_poly.type
_entity_poly.pdbx_seq_one_letter_code
_entity_poly.pdbx_strand_id
1 'polypeptide(L)'
;MKYICLGYYDKAKFDGMTESERNGLFDRCFEYDDHLRANGHWGGGEALQGPETALTLSWKNGKVVTTDGPFAETKEQIGGILVLEARDMNHAVQLIGQHPALTFGNIFEIRPVGDLSQLMKASEQRRSQQNAGGSNASGS
;
A
#
# COMPACT_ATOMS: atom_id res chain seq x y z
N MET A 1 12.32 9.51 7.16
CA MET A 1 10.87 9.70 6.87
C MET A 1 10.37 8.49 6.09
N LYS A 2 9.15 8.10 6.39
CA LYS A 2 8.51 6.96 5.72
C LYS A 2 7.64 7.41 4.55
N TYR A 3 7.74 6.66 3.47
CA TYR A 3 6.90 6.82 2.28
C TYR A 3 6.25 5.50 1.94
N ILE A 4 5.01 5.54 1.50
CA ILE A 4 4.35 4.37 0.93
C ILE A 4 4.45 4.48 -0.59
N CYS A 5 4.99 3.44 -1.21
CA CYS A 5 5.07 3.32 -2.66
C CYS A 5 4.03 2.32 -3.12
N LEU A 6 3.07 2.77 -3.90
CA LEU A 6 2.02 1.93 -4.48
C LEU A 6 2.47 1.50 -5.87
N GLY A 7 2.65 0.20 -6.04
CA GLY A 7 3.10 -0.34 -7.32
C GLY A 7 1.93 -0.80 -8.18
N TYR A 8 1.84 -0.26 -9.39
CA TYR A 8 0.79 -0.60 -10.36
C TYR A 8 1.40 -1.31 -11.55
N TYR A 9 0.68 -2.29 -12.08
CA TYR A 9 1.12 -3.07 -13.24
C TYR A 9 -0.02 -3.26 -14.23
N ASP A 10 0.34 -3.47 -15.50
CA ASP A 10 -0.60 -3.84 -16.55
C ASP A 10 -0.77 -5.37 -16.55
N LYS A 11 -1.93 -5.85 -16.07
CA LYS A 11 -2.19 -7.28 -15.93
C LYS A 11 -2.10 -8.02 -17.25
N ALA A 12 -2.64 -7.44 -18.32
CA ALA A 12 -2.61 -8.06 -19.64
C ALA A 12 -1.18 -8.23 -20.15
N LYS A 13 -0.32 -7.21 -19.96
CA LYS A 13 1.09 -7.28 -20.31
C LYS A 13 1.82 -8.35 -19.51
N PHE A 14 1.57 -8.41 -18.19
CA PHE A 14 2.17 -9.40 -17.31
C PHE A 14 1.75 -10.83 -17.68
N ASP A 15 0.46 -11.05 -17.91
CA ASP A 15 -0.08 -12.36 -18.28
C ASP A 15 0.45 -12.83 -19.65
N GLY A 16 0.79 -11.89 -20.53
CA GLY A 16 1.38 -12.19 -21.85
C GLY A 16 2.87 -12.54 -21.82
N MET A 17 3.54 -12.39 -20.67
CA MET A 17 4.96 -12.75 -20.54
C MET A 17 5.14 -14.26 -20.46
N THR A 18 6.28 -14.73 -20.94
CA THR A 18 6.70 -16.11 -20.70
C THR A 18 7.11 -16.28 -19.24
N GLU A 19 7.14 -17.52 -18.75
CA GLU A 19 7.61 -17.83 -17.40
C GLU A 19 9.05 -17.32 -17.19
N SER A 20 9.92 -17.52 -18.19
CA SER A 20 11.30 -17.06 -18.13
C SER A 20 11.41 -15.53 -18.01
N GLU A 21 10.58 -14.79 -18.76
CA GLU A 21 10.54 -13.34 -18.71
C GLU A 21 10.06 -12.85 -17.33
N ARG A 22 9.00 -13.47 -16.78
CA ARG A 22 8.51 -13.15 -15.43
C ARG A 22 9.55 -13.43 -14.37
N ASN A 23 10.22 -14.58 -14.44
CA ASN A 23 11.27 -14.93 -13.49
C ASN A 23 12.42 -13.93 -13.54
N GLY A 24 12.84 -13.53 -14.73
CA GLY A 24 13.88 -12.52 -14.90
C GLY A 24 13.50 -11.17 -14.29
N LEU A 25 12.26 -10.76 -14.46
CA LEU A 25 11.75 -9.52 -13.85
C LEU A 25 11.74 -9.63 -12.32
N PHE A 26 11.21 -10.72 -11.77
CA PHE A 26 11.19 -10.95 -10.33
C PHE A 26 12.59 -10.98 -9.73
N ASP A 27 13.53 -11.66 -10.37
CA ASP A 27 14.92 -11.73 -9.90
C ASP A 27 15.54 -10.34 -9.79
N ARG A 28 15.34 -9.50 -10.81
CA ARG A 28 15.84 -8.13 -10.78
C ARG A 28 15.16 -7.28 -9.72
N CYS A 29 13.85 -7.42 -9.55
CA CYS A 29 13.10 -6.69 -8.53
C CYS A 29 13.54 -7.08 -7.12
N PHE A 30 13.67 -8.37 -6.83
CA PHE A 30 14.12 -8.86 -5.52
C PHE A 30 15.56 -8.46 -5.22
N GLU A 31 16.42 -8.47 -6.23
CA GLU A 31 17.80 -8.00 -6.09
C GLU A 31 17.85 -6.52 -5.72
N TYR A 32 17.01 -5.71 -6.33
CA TYR A 32 16.91 -4.30 -5.99
C TYR A 32 16.31 -4.08 -4.59
N ASP A 33 15.31 -4.86 -4.21
CA ASP A 33 14.75 -4.82 -2.86
C ASP A 33 15.82 -5.17 -1.81
N ASP A 34 16.68 -6.15 -2.09
CA ASP A 34 17.82 -6.48 -1.25
C ASP A 34 18.80 -5.32 -1.14
N HIS A 35 19.05 -4.61 -2.23
CA HIS A 35 19.87 -3.40 -2.23
C HIS A 35 19.28 -2.30 -1.35
N LEU A 36 17.99 -2.06 -1.43
CA LEU A 36 17.30 -1.10 -0.56
C LEU A 36 17.42 -1.51 0.91
N ARG A 37 17.27 -2.79 1.19
CA ARG A 37 17.37 -3.34 2.55
C ARG A 37 18.80 -3.17 3.11
N ALA A 38 19.79 -3.49 2.31
CA ALA A 38 21.19 -3.38 2.71
C ALA A 38 21.62 -1.94 3.01
N ASN A 39 20.96 -0.96 2.42
CA ASN A 39 21.27 0.46 2.59
C ASN A 39 20.33 1.19 3.55
N GLY A 40 19.48 0.45 4.27
CA GLY A 40 18.60 1.03 5.29
C GLY A 40 17.37 1.74 4.77
N HIS A 41 16.98 1.50 3.50
CA HIS A 41 15.82 2.15 2.88
C HIS A 41 14.57 1.28 2.87
N TRP A 42 14.67 0.02 3.23
CA TRP A 42 13.56 -0.93 3.22
C TRP A 42 12.82 -0.90 4.56
N GLY A 43 11.57 -0.46 4.55
CA GLY A 43 10.70 -0.45 5.73
C GLY A 43 9.63 -1.54 5.72
N GLY A 44 9.63 -2.40 4.71
CA GLY A 44 8.67 -3.48 4.52
C GLY A 44 8.03 -3.43 3.15
N GLY A 45 7.31 -4.45 2.79
CA GLY A 45 6.58 -4.52 1.53
C GLY A 45 5.73 -5.77 1.46
N GLU A 46 4.66 -5.71 0.66
CA GLU A 46 3.75 -6.82 0.44
C GLU A 46 3.33 -6.84 -1.03
N ALA A 47 3.33 -8.03 -1.62
CA ALA A 47 2.75 -8.25 -2.92
C ALA A 47 1.27 -8.63 -2.76
N LEU A 48 0.45 -8.23 -3.73
CA LEU A 48 -0.96 -8.60 -3.78
C LEU A 48 -1.16 -9.72 -4.80
N GLN A 49 -2.11 -10.60 -4.51
CA GLN A 49 -2.62 -11.53 -5.53
C GLN A 49 -3.36 -10.73 -6.61
N GLY A 50 -3.69 -11.38 -7.72
CA GLY A 50 -4.34 -10.73 -8.83
C GLY A 50 -5.69 -10.08 -8.47
N PRO A 51 -6.12 -9.06 -9.23
CA PRO A 51 -7.35 -8.32 -8.93
C PRO A 51 -8.61 -9.20 -8.96
N GLU A 52 -8.57 -10.34 -9.62
CA GLU A 52 -9.66 -11.33 -9.62
C GLU A 52 -9.95 -11.93 -8.24
N THR A 53 -9.01 -11.83 -7.31
CA THR A 53 -9.19 -12.29 -5.92
C THR A 53 -9.76 -11.21 -5.01
N ALA A 54 -9.93 -9.99 -5.51
CA ALA A 54 -10.36 -8.85 -4.71
C ALA A 54 -11.85 -8.95 -4.34
N LEU A 55 -12.17 -8.37 -3.20
CA LEU A 55 -13.54 -8.18 -2.74
C LEU A 55 -13.68 -6.72 -2.29
N THR A 56 -14.69 -6.04 -2.81
CA THR A 56 -14.93 -4.64 -2.47
C THR A 56 -16.15 -4.55 -1.55
N LEU A 57 -15.99 -3.83 -0.44
CA LEU A 57 -17.08 -3.58 0.52
C LEU A 57 -17.52 -2.13 0.44
N SER A 58 -18.83 -1.92 0.53
CA SER A 58 -19.41 -0.59 0.64
C SER A 58 -20.60 -0.61 1.59
N TRP A 59 -21.05 0.56 2.00
CA TRP A 59 -22.22 0.71 2.86
C TRP A 59 -23.37 1.28 2.03
N LYS A 60 -24.46 0.55 1.92
CA LYS A 60 -25.65 1.00 1.19
C LYS A 60 -26.91 0.60 1.95
N ASN A 61 -27.85 1.53 2.09
CA ASN A 61 -29.17 1.28 2.67
C ASN A 61 -29.08 0.62 4.06
N GLY A 62 -28.16 1.11 4.90
CA GLY A 62 -27.98 0.65 6.27
C GLY A 62 -27.31 -0.70 6.45
N LYS A 63 -26.62 -1.20 5.42
CA LYS A 63 -25.92 -2.50 5.48
C LYS A 63 -24.64 -2.53 4.65
N VAL A 64 -23.80 -3.49 4.96
CA VAL A 64 -22.59 -3.78 4.16
C VAL A 64 -23.01 -4.50 2.88
N VAL A 65 -22.50 -4.01 1.77
CA VAL A 65 -22.64 -4.64 0.44
C VAL A 65 -21.28 -5.05 -0.05
N THR A 66 -21.17 -6.28 -0.55
CA THR A 66 -19.92 -6.81 -1.12
C THR A 66 -20.05 -6.95 -2.64
N THR A 67 -18.95 -6.68 -3.33
CA THR A 67 -18.85 -6.84 -4.78
C THR A 67 -17.55 -7.54 -5.10
N ASP A 68 -17.60 -8.59 -5.92
CA ASP A 68 -16.41 -9.30 -6.36
C ASP A 68 -15.59 -8.40 -7.29
N GLY A 69 -14.28 -8.43 -7.12
CA GLY A 69 -13.35 -7.66 -7.94
C GLY A 69 -12.89 -6.37 -7.29
N PRO A 70 -11.96 -5.66 -7.94
CA PRO A 70 -11.41 -4.40 -7.43
C PRO A 70 -12.44 -3.27 -7.50
N PHE A 71 -12.24 -2.25 -6.66
CA PHE A 71 -13.09 -1.06 -6.62
C PHE A 71 -13.17 -0.35 -7.98
N ALA A 72 -12.05 -0.29 -8.69
CA ALA A 72 -11.99 0.33 -10.02
C ALA A 72 -11.39 -0.65 -11.01
N GLU A 73 -12.08 -0.84 -12.14
CA GLU A 73 -11.57 -1.62 -13.27
C GLU A 73 -10.76 -0.69 -14.17
N THR A 74 -9.44 -0.75 -14.01
CA THR A 74 -8.49 0.05 -14.76
C THR A 74 -7.48 -0.86 -15.44
N LYS A 75 -6.79 -0.33 -16.47
CA LYS A 75 -5.74 -1.05 -17.18
C LYS A 75 -4.60 -1.42 -16.23
N GLU A 76 -4.17 -0.46 -15.41
CA GLU A 76 -3.17 -0.68 -14.37
C GLU A 76 -3.85 -1.03 -13.06
N GLN A 77 -3.40 -2.13 -12.46
CA GLN A 77 -3.89 -2.62 -11.17
C GLN A 77 -2.80 -2.54 -10.13
N ILE A 78 -3.18 -2.27 -8.88
CA ILE A 78 -2.21 -2.30 -7.78
C ILE A 78 -1.72 -3.74 -7.59
N GLY A 79 -0.41 -3.93 -7.59
CA GLY A 79 0.22 -5.24 -7.45
C GLY A 79 0.99 -5.40 -6.17
N GLY A 80 1.26 -4.30 -5.46
CA GLY A 80 2.01 -4.36 -4.21
C GLY A 80 2.25 -3.00 -3.61
N ILE A 81 2.72 -3.03 -2.38
CA ILE A 81 3.12 -1.84 -1.64
C ILE A 81 4.54 -2.02 -1.11
N LEU A 82 5.25 -0.92 -0.97
CA LEU A 82 6.58 -0.88 -0.38
C LEU A 82 6.64 0.31 0.57
N VAL A 83 7.15 0.05 1.78
CA VAL A 83 7.43 1.11 2.75
C VAL A 83 8.89 1.50 2.61
N LEU A 84 9.12 2.75 2.27
CA LEU A 84 10.45 3.26 1.96
C LEU A 84 10.90 4.23 3.05
N GLU A 85 12.14 4.08 3.51
CA GLU A 85 12.82 5.06 4.37
C GLU A 85 13.69 5.95 3.48
N ALA A 86 13.41 7.25 3.47
CA ALA A 86 14.15 8.24 2.70
C ALA A 86 14.20 9.57 3.45
N ARG A 87 15.17 10.41 3.11
CA ARG A 87 15.37 11.72 3.76
C ARG A 87 14.22 12.69 3.42
N ASP A 88 13.79 12.67 2.17
CA ASP A 88 12.76 13.54 1.63
C ASP A 88 12.18 12.93 0.34
N MET A 89 11.21 13.61 -0.27
CA MET A 89 10.56 13.11 -1.49
C MET A 89 11.55 12.99 -2.66
N ASN A 90 12.48 13.93 -2.82
CA ASN A 90 13.48 13.85 -3.89
C ASN A 90 14.34 12.60 -3.74
N HIS A 91 14.73 12.27 -2.52
CA HIS A 91 15.48 11.05 -2.24
C HIS A 91 14.64 9.80 -2.53
N ALA A 92 13.36 9.81 -2.14
CA ALA A 92 12.45 8.72 -2.44
C ALA A 92 12.32 8.49 -3.95
N VAL A 93 12.19 9.56 -4.72
CA VAL A 93 12.14 9.49 -6.20
C VAL A 93 13.43 8.90 -6.77
N GLN A 94 14.59 9.32 -6.26
CA GLN A 94 15.88 8.77 -6.70
C GLN A 94 15.99 7.26 -6.43
N LEU A 95 15.54 6.82 -5.26
CA LEU A 95 15.59 5.41 -4.88
C LEU A 95 14.64 4.56 -5.72
N ILE A 96 13.40 4.97 -5.84
CA ILE A 96 12.38 4.22 -6.60
C ILE A 96 12.61 4.37 -8.11
N GLY A 97 13.18 5.48 -8.55
CA GLY A 97 13.50 5.71 -9.96
C GLY A 97 14.47 4.67 -10.56
N GLN A 98 15.20 3.94 -9.74
CA GLN A 98 16.09 2.87 -10.16
C GLN A 98 15.46 1.48 -10.07
N HIS A 99 14.20 1.39 -9.64
CA HIS A 99 13.54 0.10 -9.49
C HIS A 99 13.28 -0.55 -10.87
N PRO A 100 13.68 -1.83 -11.06
CA PRO A 100 13.57 -2.50 -12.36
C PRO A 100 12.15 -2.59 -12.90
N ALA A 101 11.14 -2.60 -12.05
CA ALA A 101 9.75 -2.64 -12.47
C ALA A 101 9.37 -1.42 -13.34
N LEU A 102 10.01 -0.26 -13.14
CA LEU A 102 9.76 0.93 -13.96
C LEU A 102 10.19 0.73 -15.40
N THR A 103 11.34 0.10 -15.64
CA THR A 103 11.82 -0.15 -17.00
C THR A 103 10.93 -1.15 -17.75
N PHE A 104 10.23 -1.98 -17.01
CA PHE A 104 9.22 -2.88 -17.57
C PHE A 104 7.92 -2.15 -17.94
N GLY A 105 7.67 -0.98 -17.37
CA GLY A 105 6.48 -0.17 -17.63
C GLY A 105 5.52 -0.07 -16.46
N ASN A 106 5.85 -0.64 -15.31
CA ASN A 106 5.06 -0.48 -14.10
C ASN A 106 5.15 0.97 -13.58
N ILE A 107 4.18 1.35 -12.78
CA ILE A 107 4.04 2.71 -12.25
C ILE A 107 4.13 2.65 -10.74
N PHE A 108 4.86 3.59 -10.14
CA PHE A 108 4.87 3.78 -8.69
C PHE A 108 4.28 5.14 -8.34
N GLU A 109 3.35 5.13 -7.40
CA GLU A 109 2.86 6.34 -6.75
C GLU A 109 3.50 6.41 -5.37
N ILE A 110 4.11 7.53 -5.01
CA ILE A 110 4.82 7.69 -3.74
C ILE A 110 4.08 8.72 -2.89
N ARG A 111 3.72 8.34 -1.66
CA ARG A 111 3.06 9.24 -0.71
C ARG A 111 3.78 9.25 0.63
N PRO A 112 4.02 10.42 1.22
CA PRO A 112 4.52 10.48 2.60
C PRO A 112 3.50 9.87 3.55
N VAL A 113 3.99 9.16 4.58
CA VAL A 113 3.14 8.62 5.63
C VAL A 113 2.62 9.75 6.51
N GLY A 114 1.31 9.77 6.77
CA GLY A 114 0.69 10.71 7.68
C GLY A 114 0.93 10.33 9.15
N ASP A 115 1.14 11.32 10.01
CA ASP A 115 1.27 11.11 11.44
C ASP A 115 -0.10 11.31 12.12
N LEU A 116 -0.65 10.23 12.66
CA LEU A 116 -1.94 10.22 13.33
C LEU A 116 -1.85 10.41 14.85
N SER A 117 -0.64 10.57 15.40
CA SER A 117 -0.43 10.56 16.85
C SER A 117 -1.26 11.60 17.60
N GLN A 118 -1.35 12.82 17.07
CA GLN A 118 -2.16 13.90 17.65
C GLN A 118 -3.66 13.57 17.63
N LEU A 119 -4.13 13.07 16.49
CA LEU A 119 -5.54 12.69 16.33
C LEU A 119 -5.92 11.52 17.25
N MET A 120 -5.06 10.54 17.35
CA MET A 120 -5.25 9.38 18.24
C MET A 120 -5.32 9.80 19.70
N LYS A 121 -4.42 10.67 20.13
CA LYS A 121 -4.37 11.17 21.49
C LYS A 121 -5.64 11.94 21.87
N ALA A 122 -6.07 12.84 21.00
CA ALA A 122 -7.31 13.59 21.20
C ALA A 122 -8.54 12.67 21.23
N SER A 123 -8.56 11.67 20.37
CA SER A 123 -9.63 10.67 20.35
C SER A 123 -9.67 9.83 21.62
N GLU A 124 -8.52 9.39 22.12
CA GLU A 124 -8.42 8.66 23.39
C GLU A 124 -9.02 9.46 24.54
N GLN A 125 -8.70 10.74 24.63
CA GLN A 125 -9.23 11.63 25.67
C GLN A 125 -10.76 11.72 25.58
N ARG A 126 -11.32 11.92 24.37
CA ARG A 126 -12.76 11.98 24.19
C ARG A 126 -13.45 10.67 24.56
N ARG A 127 -12.90 9.53 24.15
CA ARG A 127 -13.47 8.19 24.46
C ARG A 127 -13.41 7.89 25.93
N SER A 128 -12.34 8.27 26.63
CA SER A 128 -12.22 8.12 28.09
C SER A 128 -13.29 8.94 28.82
N GLN A 129 -13.52 10.18 28.39
CA GLN A 129 -14.55 11.04 28.96
C GLN A 129 -15.96 10.50 28.72
N GLN A 130 -16.23 9.99 27.52
CA GLN A 130 -17.50 9.35 27.18
C GLN A 130 -17.75 8.10 28.03
N ASN A 131 -16.75 7.25 28.22
CA ASN A 131 -16.84 6.04 29.03
C ASN A 131 -17.13 6.38 30.50
N ALA A 132 -16.47 7.40 31.07
CA ALA A 132 -16.71 7.86 32.42
C ALA A 132 -18.15 8.41 32.56
N GLY A 133 -18.60 9.22 31.60
CA GLY A 133 -19.97 9.72 31.55
C GLY A 133 -21.01 8.60 31.38
N GLY A 134 -20.72 7.62 30.52
CA GLY A 134 -21.55 6.45 30.31
C GLY A 134 -21.66 5.58 31.57
N SER A 135 -20.57 5.37 32.29
CA SER A 135 -20.58 4.66 33.58
C SER A 135 -21.49 5.34 34.59
N ASN A 136 -21.40 6.67 34.72
CA ASN A 136 -22.24 7.44 35.61
C ASN A 136 -23.71 7.38 35.22
N ALA A 137 -24.02 7.44 33.93
CA ALA A 137 -25.38 7.33 33.41
C ALA A 137 -25.97 5.94 33.64
N SER A 138 -25.21 4.87 33.51
CA SER A 138 -25.65 3.50 33.73
C SER A 138 -25.84 3.16 35.22
N GLY A 139 -25.20 3.92 36.10
CA GLY A 139 -25.32 3.76 37.54
C GLY A 139 -26.58 4.41 38.14
N SER A 140 -27.31 5.14 37.36
CA SER A 140 -28.53 5.80 37.76
C SER A 140 -29.74 5.00 37.32
#